data_174773867b3d67b3807cfd1a07b0e7df
#
_entry.id   174773867b3d67b3807cfd1a07b0e7df
#
_cell.length_a   1.000
_cell.length_b   1.000
_cell.length_c   1.000
_cell.angle_alpha   90.00
_cell.angle_beta   90.00
_cell.angle_gamma   90.00
#
_symmetry.space_group_name_H-M   'P 1'
#
loop_
_entity.id
_entity.type
_entity.pdbx_description
1 polymer ?
#
loop_
_entity_poly.entity_id
_entity_poly.type
_entity_poly.pdbx_seq_one_letter_code
_entity_poly.pdbx_strand_id
1 'polypeptide(L)'
;MPKNRLQIRTAAAFAPLLNPSRYKGAWGGRGSGKSRFFAGLLAEEHLMFPGHRSVCIREVQKSLKQSAKKLIEDTLQSYNLGEAQGFKVFREVIETPGDGLIIFQGMQDHTADSVKSLEGFDRAWVEEAQSLSDRSLSLLRPTIRAEKSELWFSWNPSRPTDPIDQLLRGPVMPSGSVVVRANWSDNPWFPSVLEQERRDCLENQPERYGHIWEGEYATVLEGAYYAKHLTDAQLERRIGFIPRDPLMKVYACWDIGGTSSKSDATAIWIVQFIGPEVRVLDYYEAVGQPFEAHVNWLRANDYEEAVCVLPHDGRKHDSVYAVTPMSYLREAGFVVDLVKNQGAGAALQRIDATRRLFPAIRFNEETTRGGREALGWYHEKRDEVRGIGLGPEHDFSSHAADAFGLVAVYKAGMVSDDEWSSPLRRNLKGIA
;
A
#
# COMPACT_ATOMS: atom_id res chain seq x y z
N MET A 1 -52.20 -5.88 -18.62
CA MET A 1 -51.56 -6.00 -17.30
C MET A 1 -50.66 -4.81 -17.08
N PRO A 2 -50.70 -4.08 -15.97
CA PRO A 2 -49.79 -3.01 -15.74
C PRO A 2 -48.35 -3.57 -15.79
N LYS A 3 -47.50 -3.01 -16.65
CA LYS A 3 -46.07 -3.34 -16.68
C LYS A 3 -45.51 -2.89 -15.33
N ASN A 4 -45.19 -3.82 -14.46
CA ASN A 4 -44.45 -3.53 -13.24
C ASN A 4 -43.13 -2.87 -13.64
N ARG A 5 -42.98 -1.57 -13.42
CA ARG A 5 -41.75 -0.83 -13.64
C ARG A 5 -40.92 -0.90 -12.37
N LEU A 6 -39.75 -1.49 -12.45
CA LEU A 6 -38.75 -1.37 -11.41
C LEU A 6 -38.12 0.03 -11.48
N GLN A 7 -38.19 0.80 -10.40
CA GLN A 7 -37.52 2.11 -10.29
C GLN A 7 -36.34 1.96 -9.35
N ILE A 8 -35.14 2.08 -9.88
CA ILE A 8 -33.91 2.03 -9.11
C ILE A 8 -33.40 3.48 -8.90
N ARG A 9 -33.41 3.93 -7.64
CA ARG A 9 -32.85 5.23 -7.28
C ARG A 9 -31.33 5.17 -7.34
N THR A 10 -30.75 6.04 -8.16
CA THR A 10 -29.30 6.10 -8.38
C THR A 10 -28.78 7.50 -8.02
N ALA A 11 -27.69 7.59 -7.26
CA ALA A 11 -27.03 8.86 -6.99
C ALA A 11 -26.42 9.44 -8.28
N ALA A 12 -26.49 10.74 -8.46
CA ALA A 12 -26.08 11.42 -9.69
C ALA A 12 -24.61 11.14 -10.07
N ALA A 13 -23.73 10.95 -9.09
CA ALA A 13 -22.32 10.63 -9.32
C ALA A 13 -22.13 9.34 -10.15
N PHE A 14 -23.06 8.39 -10.09
CA PHE A 14 -22.97 7.12 -10.82
C PHE A 14 -23.61 7.14 -12.20
N ALA A 15 -24.29 8.24 -12.61
CA ALA A 15 -24.97 8.31 -13.89
C ALA A 15 -24.10 7.94 -15.11
N PRO A 16 -22.81 8.33 -15.20
CA PRO A 16 -21.94 7.93 -16.31
C PRO A 16 -21.75 6.42 -16.44
N LEU A 17 -21.80 5.67 -15.31
CA LEU A 17 -21.61 4.22 -15.28
C LEU A 17 -22.83 3.42 -15.77
N LEU A 18 -23.97 4.06 -15.99
CA LEU A 18 -25.17 3.41 -16.58
C LEU A 18 -25.00 3.12 -18.07
N ASN A 19 -24.09 3.81 -18.74
CA ASN A 19 -23.81 3.56 -20.15
C ASN A 19 -22.90 2.32 -20.30
N PRO A 20 -23.07 1.50 -21.36
CA PRO A 20 -22.17 0.40 -21.65
C PRO A 20 -20.72 0.86 -21.78
N SER A 21 -19.81 0.17 -21.10
CA SER A 21 -18.38 0.48 -21.10
C SER A 21 -17.56 -0.71 -20.71
N ARG A 22 -16.44 -0.98 -21.42
CA ARG A 22 -15.60 -2.15 -21.14
C ARG A 22 -15.08 -2.14 -19.70
N TYR A 23 -14.69 -0.99 -19.18
CA TYR A 23 -14.22 -0.82 -17.81
C TYR A 23 -15.07 0.23 -17.11
N LYS A 24 -15.70 -0.15 -16.01
CA LYS A 24 -16.44 0.77 -15.12
C LYS A 24 -15.75 0.84 -13.77
N GLY A 25 -15.40 2.03 -13.33
CA GLY A 25 -14.75 2.26 -12.05
C GLY A 25 -15.50 3.25 -11.16
N ALA A 26 -15.72 2.91 -9.89
CA ALA A 26 -16.19 3.85 -8.88
C ALA A 26 -15.24 3.83 -7.68
N TRP A 27 -14.58 4.95 -7.43
CA TRP A 27 -13.67 5.11 -6.32
C TRP A 27 -14.07 6.27 -5.40
N GLY A 28 -13.57 6.25 -4.16
CA GLY A 28 -13.84 7.29 -3.17
C GLY A 28 -14.05 6.76 -1.77
N GLY A 29 -14.43 7.63 -0.84
CA GLY A 29 -14.56 7.33 0.59
C GLY A 29 -15.68 6.33 0.95
N ARG A 30 -15.71 5.97 2.21
CA ARG A 30 -16.77 5.12 2.79
C ARG A 30 -18.12 5.82 2.77
N GLY A 31 -19.20 5.03 2.73
CA GLY A 31 -20.58 5.53 2.78
C GLY A 31 -21.07 6.16 1.46
N SER A 32 -20.25 6.20 0.40
CA SER A 32 -20.64 6.78 -0.88
C SER A 32 -21.69 5.98 -1.67
N GLY A 33 -21.93 4.71 -1.31
CA GLY A 33 -22.90 3.86 -2.01
C GLY A 33 -22.35 3.09 -3.22
N LYS A 34 -21.04 3.10 -3.50
CA LYS A 34 -20.40 2.41 -4.64
C LYS A 34 -20.83 0.95 -4.77
N SER A 35 -20.65 0.16 -3.73
CA SER A 35 -20.98 -1.28 -3.75
C SER A 35 -22.49 -1.49 -3.93
N ARG A 36 -23.33 -0.65 -3.30
CA ARG A 36 -24.79 -0.71 -3.48
C ARG A 36 -25.21 -0.40 -4.90
N PHE A 37 -24.55 0.56 -5.55
CA PHE A 37 -24.78 0.89 -6.95
C PHE A 37 -24.49 -0.31 -7.86
N PHE A 38 -23.31 -0.94 -7.75
CA PHE A 38 -22.98 -2.09 -8.59
C PHE A 38 -23.86 -3.31 -8.30
N ALA A 39 -24.25 -3.56 -7.05
CA ALA A 39 -25.20 -4.61 -6.71
C ALA A 39 -26.57 -4.36 -7.36
N GLY A 40 -27.03 -3.10 -7.38
CA GLY A 40 -28.27 -2.68 -8.07
C GLY A 40 -28.17 -2.84 -9.57
N LEU A 41 -27.09 -2.40 -10.19
CA LEU A 41 -26.84 -2.52 -11.62
C LEU A 41 -26.76 -3.99 -12.04
N LEU A 42 -26.16 -4.85 -11.21
CA LEU A 42 -26.09 -6.28 -11.47
C LEU A 42 -27.50 -6.93 -11.48
N ALA A 43 -28.34 -6.59 -10.50
CA ALA A 43 -29.73 -7.07 -10.44
C ALA A 43 -30.54 -6.59 -11.63
N GLU A 44 -30.36 -5.33 -12.05
CA GLU A 44 -31.02 -4.74 -13.23
C GLU A 44 -30.61 -5.48 -14.51
N GLU A 45 -29.32 -5.67 -14.75
CA GLU A 45 -28.83 -6.33 -15.96
C GLU A 45 -29.30 -7.78 -16.08
N HIS A 46 -29.34 -8.54 -14.98
CA HIS A 46 -29.87 -9.90 -14.99
C HIS A 46 -31.38 -9.98 -15.25
N LEU A 47 -32.12 -8.91 -14.94
CA LEU A 47 -33.52 -8.79 -15.34
C LEU A 47 -33.67 -8.44 -16.82
N MET A 48 -32.85 -7.51 -17.30
CA MET A 48 -32.92 -7.01 -18.68
C MET A 48 -32.39 -8.02 -19.70
N PHE A 49 -31.41 -8.82 -19.30
CA PHE A 49 -30.71 -9.78 -20.14
C PHE A 49 -30.73 -11.17 -19.50
N PRO A 50 -31.86 -11.91 -19.62
CA PRO A 50 -31.94 -13.27 -19.12
C PRO A 50 -30.84 -14.17 -19.72
N GLY A 51 -30.25 -15.04 -18.90
CA GLY A 51 -29.12 -15.89 -19.28
C GLY A 51 -27.73 -15.27 -19.03
N HIS A 52 -27.63 -13.98 -18.60
CA HIS A 52 -26.35 -13.37 -18.25
C HIS A 52 -25.64 -14.15 -17.13
N ARG A 53 -24.31 -14.20 -17.24
CA ARG A 53 -23.43 -14.82 -16.27
C ARG A 53 -22.49 -13.78 -15.68
N SER A 54 -22.50 -13.66 -14.37
CA SER A 54 -21.69 -12.65 -13.66
C SER A 54 -20.86 -13.28 -12.56
N VAL A 55 -19.66 -12.73 -12.33
CA VAL A 55 -18.81 -13.11 -11.21
C VAL A 55 -18.51 -11.89 -10.34
N CYS A 56 -18.72 -12.04 -9.03
CA CYS A 56 -18.24 -11.09 -8.03
C CYS A 56 -16.90 -11.56 -7.50
N ILE A 57 -15.92 -10.67 -7.47
CA ILE A 57 -14.52 -10.96 -7.18
C ILE A 57 -14.00 -10.11 -6.03
N ARG A 58 -13.20 -10.71 -5.17
CA ARG A 58 -12.23 -10.07 -4.26
C ARG A 58 -10.91 -10.82 -4.31
N GLU A 59 -9.82 -10.21 -3.83
CA GLU A 59 -8.56 -10.94 -3.69
C GLU A 59 -8.71 -12.11 -2.70
N VAL A 60 -9.30 -11.89 -1.53
CA VAL A 60 -9.51 -12.92 -0.51
C VAL A 60 -10.96 -13.43 -0.49
N GLN A 61 -11.15 -14.73 -0.67
CA GLN A 61 -12.48 -15.35 -0.79
C GLN A 61 -13.34 -15.32 0.50
N LYS A 62 -12.72 -15.42 1.70
CA LYS A 62 -13.46 -15.55 2.96
C LYS A 62 -14.41 -14.37 3.22
N SER A 63 -14.00 -13.16 2.89
CA SER A 63 -14.81 -11.95 3.10
C SER A 63 -15.91 -11.75 2.05
N LEU A 64 -15.78 -12.37 0.87
CA LEU A 64 -16.66 -12.17 -0.27
C LEU A 64 -18.10 -12.65 -0.03
N LYS A 65 -18.25 -13.83 0.59
CA LYS A 65 -19.57 -14.42 0.86
C LYS A 65 -20.37 -13.66 1.89
N GLN A 66 -19.68 -13.05 2.85
CA GLN A 66 -20.31 -12.30 3.94
C GLN A 66 -20.65 -10.85 3.57
N SER A 67 -19.99 -10.29 2.57
CA SER A 67 -20.16 -8.88 2.16
C SER A 67 -20.87 -8.72 0.82
N ALA A 68 -20.23 -9.04 -0.31
CA ALA A 68 -20.80 -8.80 -1.64
C ALA A 68 -22.05 -9.63 -1.89
N LYS A 69 -22.04 -10.93 -1.51
CA LYS A 69 -23.19 -11.80 -1.66
C LYS A 69 -24.38 -11.30 -0.85
N LYS A 70 -24.15 -11.01 0.44
CA LYS A 70 -25.20 -10.49 1.33
C LYS A 70 -25.76 -9.16 0.80
N LEU A 71 -24.90 -8.27 0.30
CA LEU A 71 -25.33 -7.01 -0.29
C LEU A 71 -26.22 -7.21 -1.52
N ILE A 72 -25.92 -8.18 -2.39
CA ILE A 72 -26.75 -8.51 -3.55
C ILE A 72 -28.09 -9.10 -3.07
N GLU A 73 -28.11 -10.01 -2.11
CA GLU A 73 -29.34 -10.56 -1.51
C GLU A 73 -30.23 -9.46 -0.96
N ASP A 74 -29.68 -8.56 -0.14
CA ASP A 74 -30.42 -7.40 0.44
C ASP A 74 -30.92 -6.46 -0.66
N THR A 75 -30.17 -6.34 -1.75
CA THR A 75 -30.56 -5.54 -2.93
C THR A 75 -31.75 -6.19 -3.63
N LEU A 76 -31.68 -7.48 -3.94
CA LEU A 76 -32.78 -8.23 -4.53
C LEU A 76 -34.04 -8.12 -3.67
N GLN A 77 -33.91 -8.33 -2.36
CA GLN A 77 -35.02 -8.20 -1.42
C GLN A 77 -35.63 -6.79 -1.43
N SER A 78 -34.80 -5.73 -1.44
CA SER A 78 -35.27 -4.36 -1.48
C SER A 78 -36.00 -3.97 -2.78
N TYR A 79 -35.73 -4.69 -3.85
CA TYR A 79 -36.37 -4.53 -5.16
C TYR A 79 -37.57 -5.48 -5.36
N ASN A 80 -37.87 -6.30 -4.32
CA ASN A 80 -38.87 -7.38 -4.40
C ASN A 80 -38.60 -8.38 -5.54
N LEU A 81 -37.32 -8.67 -5.77
CA LEU A 81 -36.86 -9.66 -6.75
C LEU A 81 -36.58 -10.98 -6.08
N GLY A 82 -37.33 -11.99 -6.42
CA GLY A 82 -37.24 -13.34 -5.86
C GLY A 82 -37.57 -14.41 -6.89
N GLU A 83 -38.00 -15.58 -6.43
CA GLU A 83 -38.27 -16.74 -7.32
C GLU A 83 -39.30 -16.43 -8.40
N ALA A 84 -40.31 -15.61 -8.09
CA ALA A 84 -41.33 -15.24 -9.09
C ALA A 84 -40.74 -14.41 -10.25
N GLN A 85 -39.60 -13.77 -10.07
CA GLN A 85 -38.83 -13.06 -11.08
C GLN A 85 -37.62 -13.87 -11.59
N GLY A 86 -37.48 -15.14 -11.16
CA GLY A 86 -36.42 -16.04 -11.60
C GLY A 86 -35.11 -15.95 -10.79
N PHE A 87 -35.09 -15.24 -9.64
CA PHE A 87 -33.92 -15.20 -8.76
C PHE A 87 -34.03 -16.23 -7.63
N LYS A 88 -33.08 -17.16 -7.55
CA LYS A 88 -32.97 -18.13 -6.47
C LYS A 88 -31.62 -18.06 -5.81
N VAL A 89 -31.60 -17.86 -4.51
CA VAL A 89 -30.37 -17.69 -3.73
C VAL A 89 -29.96 -19.01 -3.12
N PHE A 90 -28.77 -19.52 -3.50
CA PHE A 90 -28.14 -20.70 -2.93
C PHE A 90 -26.88 -20.30 -2.15
N ARG A 91 -26.26 -21.27 -1.48
CA ARG A 91 -25.07 -21.01 -0.66
C ARG A 91 -23.90 -20.43 -1.45
N GLU A 92 -23.63 -20.92 -2.66
CA GLU A 92 -22.44 -20.58 -3.47
C GLU A 92 -22.78 -19.77 -4.73
N VAL A 93 -24.05 -19.70 -5.11
CA VAL A 93 -24.50 -19.09 -6.36
C VAL A 93 -25.86 -18.44 -6.18
N ILE A 94 -26.15 -17.44 -6.99
CA ILE A 94 -27.50 -16.90 -7.18
C ILE A 94 -27.89 -17.25 -8.63
N GLU A 95 -28.90 -18.10 -8.81
CA GLU A 95 -29.53 -18.33 -10.10
C GLU A 95 -30.36 -17.09 -10.47
N THR A 96 -30.38 -16.76 -11.76
CA THR A 96 -31.02 -15.56 -12.28
C THR A 96 -31.88 -15.94 -13.50
N PRO A 97 -32.79 -15.07 -13.98
CA PRO A 97 -33.69 -15.40 -15.10
C PRO A 97 -32.94 -15.93 -16.33
N GLY A 98 -33.55 -16.92 -17.01
CA GLY A 98 -33.02 -17.49 -18.27
C GLY A 98 -31.77 -18.34 -18.10
N ASP A 99 -31.71 -19.12 -17.01
CA ASP A 99 -30.55 -19.92 -16.64
C ASP A 99 -29.24 -19.14 -16.44
N GLY A 100 -29.37 -17.86 -16.17
CA GLY A 100 -28.24 -17.00 -15.78
C GLY A 100 -27.77 -17.28 -14.35
N LEU A 101 -26.60 -16.78 -14.00
CA LEU A 101 -26.04 -17.01 -12.66
C LEU A 101 -25.09 -15.88 -12.21
N ILE A 102 -25.00 -15.72 -10.89
CA ILE A 102 -23.99 -14.88 -10.23
C ILE A 102 -23.19 -15.78 -9.30
N ILE A 103 -21.88 -15.86 -9.52
CA ILE A 103 -20.95 -16.62 -8.66
C ILE A 103 -20.02 -15.68 -7.88
N PHE A 104 -19.35 -16.23 -6.86
CA PHE A 104 -18.47 -15.49 -5.95
C PHE A 104 -17.12 -16.18 -5.87
N GLN A 105 -16.04 -15.47 -6.24
CA GLN A 105 -14.72 -16.06 -6.41
C GLN A 105 -13.62 -15.18 -5.85
N GLY A 106 -12.74 -15.75 -4.99
CA GLY A 106 -11.46 -15.12 -4.60
C GLY A 106 -10.42 -15.32 -5.69
N MET A 107 -9.39 -14.47 -5.72
CA MET A 107 -8.29 -14.54 -6.71
C MET A 107 -6.97 -15.04 -6.12
N GLN A 108 -6.78 -14.97 -4.80
CA GLN A 108 -5.49 -15.22 -4.14
C GLN A 108 -4.94 -16.63 -4.35
N ASP A 109 -5.80 -17.64 -4.38
CA ASP A 109 -5.41 -19.06 -4.41
C ASP A 109 -5.66 -19.73 -5.79
N HIS A 110 -5.95 -18.94 -6.82
CA HIS A 110 -6.34 -19.51 -8.09
C HIS A 110 -5.18 -19.71 -9.07
N THR A 111 -5.05 -20.94 -9.54
CA THR A 111 -4.24 -21.27 -10.71
C THR A 111 -4.86 -20.65 -11.97
N ALA A 112 -4.06 -20.46 -13.02
CA ALA A 112 -4.53 -19.95 -14.31
C ALA A 112 -5.76 -20.72 -14.86
N ASP A 113 -5.93 -21.99 -14.51
CA ASP A 113 -7.03 -22.83 -15.00
C ASP A 113 -8.37 -22.51 -14.34
N SER A 114 -8.40 -22.12 -13.07
CA SER A 114 -9.65 -21.73 -12.40
C SER A 114 -10.15 -20.35 -12.87
N VAL A 115 -9.25 -19.45 -13.26
CA VAL A 115 -9.61 -18.17 -13.87
C VAL A 115 -10.15 -18.35 -15.28
N LYS A 116 -9.60 -19.28 -16.06
CA LYS A 116 -10.10 -19.61 -17.42
C LYS A 116 -11.56 -20.04 -17.45
N SER A 117 -12.08 -20.63 -16.37
CA SER A 117 -13.50 -20.99 -16.27
C SER A 117 -14.47 -19.81 -16.38
N LEU A 118 -13.96 -18.57 -16.23
CA LEU A 118 -14.72 -17.32 -16.35
C LEU A 118 -14.83 -16.79 -17.78
N GLU A 119 -14.30 -17.47 -18.77
CA GLU A 119 -14.22 -17.02 -20.16
C GLU A 119 -15.58 -16.62 -20.76
N GLY A 120 -16.64 -17.35 -20.44
CA GLY A 120 -17.99 -17.07 -20.94
C GLY A 120 -18.83 -16.16 -20.06
N PHE A 121 -18.23 -15.38 -19.17
CA PHE A 121 -18.95 -14.46 -18.29
C PHE A 121 -19.11 -13.08 -18.94
N ASP A 122 -20.32 -12.50 -18.76
CA ASP A 122 -20.69 -11.20 -19.30
C ASP A 122 -20.19 -10.07 -18.42
N ARG A 123 -20.15 -10.28 -17.09
CA ARG A 123 -19.74 -9.28 -16.10
C ARG A 123 -18.79 -9.86 -15.07
N ALA A 124 -17.76 -9.08 -14.73
CA ALA A 124 -16.96 -9.33 -13.56
C ALA A 124 -16.94 -8.06 -12.70
N TRP A 125 -17.51 -8.14 -11.50
CA TRP A 125 -17.46 -7.06 -10.53
C TRP A 125 -16.43 -7.36 -9.46
N VAL A 126 -15.34 -6.57 -9.43
CA VAL A 126 -14.30 -6.61 -8.41
C VAL A 126 -14.65 -5.62 -7.31
N GLU A 127 -14.98 -6.12 -6.14
CA GLU A 127 -15.27 -5.33 -4.94
C GLU A 127 -14.01 -5.24 -4.08
N GLU A 128 -13.76 -4.08 -3.47
CA GLU A 128 -12.50 -3.76 -2.78
C GLU A 128 -11.26 -3.94 -3.67
N ALA A 129 -11.36 -3.40 -4.90
CA ALA A 129 -10.35 -3.61 -5.93
C ALA A 129 -8.96 -3.04 -5.59
N GLN A 130 -8.81 -2.19 -4.55
CA GLN A 130 -7.51 -1.73 -4.04
C GLN A 130 -6.65 -2.89 -3.51
N SER A 131 -7.27 -4.01 -3.12
CA SER A 131 -6.55 -5.20 -2.64
C SER A 131 -6.10 -6.15 -3.75
N LEU A 132 -6.57 -5.94 -5.01
CA LEU A 132 -6.30 -6.84 -6.11
C LEU A 132 -4.83 -6.76 -6.55
N SER A 133 -4.14 -7.89 -6.58
CA SER A 133 -2.75 -7.94 -7.04
C SER A 133 -2.64 -7.69 -8.55
N ASP A 134 -1.48 -7.21 -9.01
CA ASP A 134 -1.20 -7.02 -10.43
C ASP A 134 -1.35 -8.33 -11.21
N ARG A 135 -0.93 -9.45 -10.62
CA ARG A 135 -1.10 -10.79 -11.20
C ARG A 135 -2.58 -11.12 -11.42
N SER A 136 -3.42 -10.92 -10.38
CA SER A 136 -4.86 -11.18 -10.45
C SER A 136 -5.53 -10.32 -11.51
N LEU A 137 -5.19 -9.03 -11.54
CA LEU A 137 -5.73 -8.08 -12.52
C LEU A 137 -5.30 -8.43 -13.96
N SER A 138 -4.04 -8.80 -14.16
CA SER A 138 -3.49 -9.20 -15.46
C SER A 138 -4.10 -10.50 -15.99
N LEU A 139 -4.51 -11.43 -15.12
CA LEU A 139 -5.20 -12.66 -15.50
C LEU A 139 -6.69 -12.42 -15.79
N LEU A 140 -7.37 -11.61 -14.98
CA LEU A 140 -8.81 -11.37 -15.08
C LEU A 140 -9.18 -10.64 -16.39
N ARG A 141 -8.44 -9.60 -16.73
CA ARG A 141 -8.77 -8.73 -17.88
C ARG A 141 -8.92 -9.46 -19.22
N PRO A 142 -7.99 -10.34 -19.65
CA PRO A 142 -8.15 -11.10 -20.89
C PRO A 142 -9.10 -12.29 -20.76
N THR A 143 -9.44 -12.73 -19.54
CA THR A 143 -10.33 -13.88 -19.34
C THR A 143 -11.80 -13.50 -19.55
N ILE A 144 -12.23 -12.36 -19.06
CA ILE A 144 -13.59 -11.84 -19.31
C ILE A 144 -13.62 -11.27 -20.72
N ARG A 145 -14.01 -12.09 -21.69
CA ARG A 145 -13.89 -11.77 -23.13
C ARG A 145 -15.14 -12.10 -23.97
N ALA A 146 -16.26 -12.41 -23.34
CA ALA A 146 -17.54 -12.52 -24.04
C ALA A 146 -17.83 -11.20 -24.78
N GLU A 147 -18.55 -11.28 -25.90
CA GLU A 147 -18.93 -10.06 -26.65
C GLU A 147 -19.72 -9.10 -25.75
N LYS A 148 -19.33 -7.83 -25.72
CA LYS A 148 -19.92 -6.79 -24.86
C LYS A 148 -19.75 -7.05 -23.34
N SER A 149 -18.80 -7.91 -22.96
CA SER A 149 -18.50 -8.13 -21.55
C SER A 149 -17.87 -6.88 -20.91
N GLU A 150 -18.16 -6.69 -19.65
CA GLU A 150 -17.68 -5.53 -18.88
C GLU A 150 -16.97 -5.97 -17.60
N LEU A 151 -15.98 -5.17 -17.19
CA LEU A 151 -15.24 -5.29 -15.94
C LEU A 151 -15.58 -4.09 -15.06
N TRP A 152 -16.14 -4.35 -13.88
CA TRP A 152 -16.57 -3.34 -12.92
C TRP A 152 -15.68 -3.36 -11.69
N PHE A 153 -15.33 -2.18 -11.19
CA PHE A 153 -14.44 -2.03 -10.04
C PHE A 153 -15.00 -1.01 -9.05
N SER A 154 -15.09 -1.41 -7.79
CA SER A 154 -15.42 -0.51 -6.69
C SER A 154 -14.31 -0.55 -5.65
N TRP A 155 -13.76 0.61 -5.27
CA TRP A 155 -12.68 0.66 -4.29
C TRP A 155 -12.59 1.97 -3.52
N ASN A 156 -11.92 1.87 -2.39
CA ASN A 156 -11.40 2.99 -1.61
C ASN A 156 -9.90 3.03 -1.86
N PRO A 157 -9.36 4.08 -2.49
CA PRO A 157 -7.93 4.12 -2.82
C PRO A 157 -7.07 3.94 -1.58
N SER A 158 -6.07 3.07 -1.64
CA SER A 158 -5.12 2.88 -0.56
C SER A 158 -3.79 3.54 -0.90
N ARG A 159 -3.22 3.21 -2.05
CA ARG A 159 -1.92 3.71 -2.51
C ARG A 159 -1.97 4.12 -3.98
N PRO A 160 -1.19 5.13 -4.39
CA PRO A 160 -1.03 5.47 -5.80
C PRO A 160 -0.46 4.31 -6.65
N THR A 161 0.27 3.40 -6.00
CA THR A 161 0.91 2.23 -6.63
C THR A 161 0.00 1.01 -6.73
N ASP A 162 -1.21 1.06 -6.18
CA ASP A 162 -2.14 -0.06 -6.27
C ASP A 162 -2.49 -0.33 -7.74
N PRO A 163 -2.49 -1.60 -8.21
CA PRO A 163 -2.67 -1.94 -9.62
C PRO A 163 -3.94 -1.36 -10.23
N ILE A 164 -5.01 -1.30 -9.46
CA ILE A 164 -6.28 -0.70 -9.93
C ILE A 164 -6.18 0.81 -10.12
N ASP A 165 -5.44 1.51 -9.24
CA ASP A 165 -5.21 2.95 -9.36
C ASP A 165 -4.33 3.25 -10.57
N GLN A 166 -3.27 2.47 -10.78
CA GLN A 166 -2.43 2.58 -11.99
C GLN A 166 -3.25 2.34 -13.27
N LEU A 167 -4.17 1.38 -13.26
CA LEU A 167 -4.99 1.03 -14.42
C LEU A 167 -6.06 2.08 -14.73
N LEU A 168 -6.80 2.56 -13.71
CA LEU A 168 -8.03 3.36 -13.90
C LEU A 168 -7.92 4.81 -13.41
N ARG A 169 -6.83 5.20 -12.78
CA ARG A 169 -6.53 6.58 -12.37
C ARG A 169 -5.13 7.04 -12.82
N GLY A 170 -4.38 6.16 -13.46
CA GLY A 170 -3.10 6.49 -14.07
C GLY A 170 -3.24 7.45 -15.28
N PRO A 171 -2.12 7.96 -15.80
CA PRO A 171 -2.13 8.95 -16.90
C PRO A 171 -2.69 8.39 -18.21
N VAL A 172 -2.67 7.07 -18.40
CA VAL A 172 -3.21 6.39 -19.59
C VAL A 172 -4.14 5.28 -19.16
N MET A 173 -5.43 5.51 -19.26
CA MET A 173 -6.45 4.51 -18.99
C MET A 173 -6.69 3.62 -20.23
N PRO A 174 -7.11 2.36 -20.05
CA PRO A 174 -7.57 1.51 -21.17
C PRO A 174 -8.73 2.16 -21.93
N SER A 175 -8.78 1.94 -23.24
CA SER A 175 -9.89 2.40 -24.07
C SER A 175 -11.22 1.79 -23.57
N GLY A 176 -12.29 2.57 -23.64
CA GLY A 176 -13.61 2.17 -23.14
C GLY A 176 -13.70 2.14 -21.60
N SER A 177 -12.90 2.96 -20.91
CA SER A 177 -13.00 3.17 -19.47
C SER A 177 -13.90 4.33 -19.10
N VAL A 178 -14.80 4.12 -18.13
CA VAL A 178 -15.57 5.17 -17.46
C VAL A 178 -15.33 5.06 -15.96
N VAL A 179 -14.76 6.10 -15.37
CA VAL A 179 -14.37 6.11 -13.96
C VAL A 179 -14.97 7.33 -13.27
N VAL A 180 -15.60 7.12 -12.12
CA VAL A 180 -16.22 8.20 -11.34
C VAL A 180 -15.64 8.22 -9.92
N ARG A 181 -15.53 9.43 -9.36
CA ARG A 181 -15.34 9.62 -7.92
C ARG A 181 -16.68 9.73 -7.24
N ALA A 182 -16.86 9.06 -6.10
CA ALA A 182 -18.05 9.19 -5.27
C ALA A 182 -17.68 9.10 -3.80
N ASN A 183 -18.06 10.11 -3.01
CA ASN A 183 -17.82 10.21 -1.58
C ASN A 183 -19.15 10.20 -0.82
N TRP A 184 -19.08 10.26 0.50
CA TRP A 184 -20.25 10.33 1.38
C TRP A 184 -21.22 11.45 1.00
N SER A 185 -20.69 12.62 0.58
CA SER A 185 -21.47 13.81 0.17
C SER A 185 -22.26 13.61 -1.11
N ASP A 186 -21.84 12.65 -1.97
CA ASP A 186 -22.53 12.31 -3.21
C ASP A 186 -23.67 11.30 -2.98
N ASN A 187 -23.81 10.78 -1.77
CA ASN A 187 -24.84 9.82 -1.41
C ASN A 187 -26.06 10.50 -0.73
N PRO A 188 -27.18 10.67 -1.45
CA PRO A 188 -28.38 11.30 -0.89
C PRO A 188 -29.02 10.48 0.27
N TRP A 189 -28.61 9.23 0.43
CA TRP A 189 -29.09 8.30 1.47
C TRP A 189 -28.01 7.99 2.50
N PHE A 190 -27.05 8.90 2.71
CA PHE A 190 -25.99 8.70 3.68
C PHE A 190 -26.58 8.49 5.10
N PRO A 191 -26.28 7.37 5.76
CA PRO A 191 -26.90 7.05 7.06
C PRO A 191 -26.48 8.01 8.17
N SER A 192 -27.41 8.41 9.03
CA SER A 192 -27.12 9.29 10.17
C SER A 192 -26.08 8.72 11.15
N VAL A 193 -26.04 7.39 11.30
CA VAL A 193 -25.03 6.72 12.12
C VAL A 193 -23.62 6.94 11.52
N LEU A 194 -23.47 6.83 10.21
CA LEU A 194 -22.18 7.09 9.55
C LEU A 194 -21.82 8.58 9.57
N GLU A 195 -22.79 9.48 9.58
CA GLU A 195 -22.53 10.92 9.74
C GLU A 195 -21.92 11.23 11.11
N GLN A 196 -22.38 10.56 12.18
CA GLN A 196 -21.75 10.71 13.50
C GLN A 196 -20.32 10.17 13.50
N GLU A 197 -20.09 8.96 12.98
CA GLU A 197 -18.76 8.36 12.87
C GLU A 197 -17.80 9.25 12.04
N ARG A 198 -18.32 9.88 10.98
CA ARG A 198 -17.55 10.79 10.15
C ARG A 198 -17.11 12.05 10.92
N ARG A 199 -18.01 12.63 11.71
CA ARG A 199 -17.69 13.80 12.55
C ARG A 199 -16.68 13.44 13.63
N ASP A 200 -16.88 12.32 14.30
CA ASP A 200 -15.97 11.83 15.33
C ASP A 200 -14.57 11.53 14.74
N CYS A 201 -14.51 11.01 13.51
CA CYS A 201 -13.26 10.82 12.79
C CYS A 201 -12.58 12.16 12.47
N LEU A 202 -13.33 13.16 12.02
CA LEU A 202 -12.78 14.49 11.72
C LEU A 202 -12.20 15.17 12.97
N GLU A 203 -12.84 15.00 14.11
CA GLU A 203 -12.43 15.59 15.39
C GLU A 203 -11.25 14.86 16.04
N ASN A 204 -11.29 13.53 16.03
CA ASN A 204 -10.37 12.70 16.82
C ASN A 204 -9.24 12.06 15.98
N GLN A 205 -9.40 11.93 14.66
CA GLN A 205 -8.46 11.27 13.75
C GLN A 205 -8.39 12.02 12.40
N PRO A 206 -8.11 13.33 12.39
CA PRO A 206 -8.13 14.16 11.17
C PRO A 206 -7.17 13.65 10.08
N GLU A 207 -6.05 13.03 10.47
CA GLU A 207 -5.07 12.43 9.55
C GLU A 207 -5.62 11.23 8.77
N ARG A 208 -6.67 10.56 9.27
CA ARG A 208 -7.34 9.43 8.61
C ARG A 208 -8.58 9.85 7.82
N TYR A 209 -9.10 11.06 8.08
CA TYR A 209 -10.35 11.53 7.53
C TYR A 209 -10.35 11.53 6.00
N GLY A 210 -9.31 12.08 5.39
CA GLY A 210 -9.18 12.16 3.95
C GLY A 210 -9.26 10.78 3.28
N HIS A 211 -8.55 9.79 3.81
CA HIS A 211 -8.60 8.43 3.29
C HIS A 211 -9.97 7.77 3.50
N ILE A 212 -10.50 7.84 4.72
CA ILE A 212 -11.74 7.09 5.08
C ILE A 212 -12.95 7.68 4.35
N TRP A 213 -13.10 9.01 4.32
CA TRP A 213 -14.33 9.67 3.91
C TRP A 213 -14.27 10.37 2.56
N GLU A 214 -13.08 10.85 2.14
CA GLU A 214 -12.91 11.61 0.90
C GLU A 214 -12.23 10.81 -0.23
N GLY A 215 -11.85 9.56 0.03
CA GLY A 215 -11.21 8.70 -0.96
C GLY A 215 -9.79 9.15 -1.35
N GLU A 216 -9.12 9.84 -0.45
CA GLU A 216 -7.70 10.12 -0.59
C GLU A 216 -6.88 8.87 -0.32
N TYR A 217 -5.63 8.89 -0.74
CA TYR A 217 -4.71 7.79 -0.40
C TYR A 217 -4.47 7.74 1.10
N ALA A 218 -4.29 6.54 1.63
CA ALA A 218 -3.98 6.38 3.03
C ALA A 218 -2.58 6.95 3.31
N THR A 219 -2.51 7.88 4.26
CA THR A 219 -1.24 8.44 4.74
C THR A 219 -0.68 7.65 5.91
N VAL A 220 -1.54 6.90 6.61
CA VAL A 220 -1.22 6.15 7.84
C VAL A 220 -1.96 4.83 7.86
N LEU A 221 -1.24 3.73 8.08
CA LEU A 221 -1.82 2.42 8.30
C LEU A 221 -2.06 2.15 9.80
N GLU A 222 -3.18 1.52 10.14
CA GLU A 222 -3.44 1.09 11.51
C GLU A 222 -2.43 0.03 11.95
N GLY A 223 -1.74 0.27 13.08
CA GLY A 223 -0.63 -0.58 13.52
C GLY A 223 0.73 -0.24 12.90
N ALA A 224 0.82 0.84 12.13
CA ALA A 224 2.10 1.29 11.60
C ALA A 224 3.05 1.74 12.72
N TYR A 225 4.30 1.33 12.60
CA TYR A 225 5.30 1.56 13.65
C TYR A 225 5.70 3.04 13.79
N TYR A 226 5.68 3.82 12.70
CA TYR A 226 6.20 5.20 12.67
C TYR A 226 5.17 6.25 12.30
N ALA A 227 3.94 5.89 11.98
CA ALA A 227 2.92 6.80 11.51
C ALA A 227 2.67 7.99 12.45
N LYS A 228 2.50 7.73 13.75
CA LYS A 228 2.35 8.79 14.76
C LYS A 228 3.56 9.71 14.79
N HIS A 229 4.77 9.17 14.74
CA HIS A 229 6.01 9.95 14.78
C HIS A 229 6.17 10.84 13.55
N LEU A 230 5.71 10.40 12.37
CA LEU A 230 5.68 11.22 11.17
C LEU A 230 4.64 12.34 11.27
N THR A 231 3.47 12.06 11.83
CA THR A 231 2.45 13.08 12.11
C THR A 231 2.98 14.13 13.08
N ASP A 232 3.61 13.71 14.19
CA ASP A 232 4.25 14.62 15.14
C ASP A 232 5.34 15.47 14.47
N ALA A 233 6.17 14.85 13.60
CA ALA A 233 7.20 15.56 12.84
C ALA A 233 6.60 16.61 11.88
N GLN A 234 5.46 16.34 11.27
CA GLN A 234 4.75 17.29 10.41
C GLN A 234 4.20 18.47 11.22
N LEU A 235 3.52 18.18 12.34
CA LEU A 235 2.96 19.21 13.22
C LEU A 235 4.05 20.11 13.83
N GLU A 236 5.19 19.55 14.19
CA GLU A 236 6.34 20.26 14.75
C GLU A 236 7.22 20.93 13.68
N ARG A 237 6.82 20.90 12.42
CA ARG A 237 7.56 21.48 11.29
C ARG A 237 8.99 20.93 11.14
N ARG A 238 9.17 19.65 11.45
CA ARG A 238 10.43 18.92 11.24
C ARG A 238 10.51 18.26 9.84
N ILE A 239 9.45 18.39 9.05
CA ILE A 239 9.39 18.04 7.62
C ILE A 239 9.31 19.36 6.85
N GLY A 240 10.30 19.63 6.00
CA GLY A 240 10.41 20.86 5.24
C GLY A 240 11.72 20.93 4.46
N PHE A 241 12.15 22.11 4.06
CA PHE A 241 13.46 22.29 3.44
C PHE A 241 14.57 22.12 4.48
N ILE A 242 15.37 21.07 4.35
CA ILE A 242 16.50 20.76 5.24
C ILE A 242 17.79 20.83 4.43
N PRO A 243 18.59 21.91 4.58
CA PRO A 243 19.84 22.08 3.84
C PRO A 243 20.92 21.13 4.36
N ARG A 244 21.73 20.60 3.42
CA ARG A 244 22.98 19.92 3.73
C ARG A 244 23.96 20.89 4.40
N ASP A 245 24.58 20.49 5.48
CA ASP A 245 25.70 21.22 6.09
C ASP A 245 27.00 20.77 5.38
N PRO A 246 27.72 21.68 4.70
CA PRO A 246 28.92 21.33 3.95
C PRO A 246 30.11 20.90 4.81
N LEU A 247 30.10 21.23 6.12
CA LEU A 247 31.15 20.85 7.06
C LEU A 247 30.96 19.52 7.75
N MET A 248 29.76 18.92 7.58
CA MET A 248 29.41 17.70 8.25
C MET A 248 29.43 16.51 7.28
N LYS A 249 29.91 15.36 7.76
CA LYS A 249 29.92 14.12 6.96
C LYS A 249 28.52 13.73 6.57
N VAL A 250 28.40 13.21 5.36
CA VAL A 250 27.19 12.59 4.83
C VAL A 250 27.31 11.08 4.99
N TYR A 251 26.21 10.44 5.35
CA TYR A 251 26.12 8.99 5.49
C TYR A 251 25.03 8.46 4.57
N ALA A 252 25.33 7.38 3.86
CA ALA A 252 24.38 6.62 3.06
C ALA A 252 24.10 5.30 3.79
N CYS A 253 22.91 5.14 4.36
CA CYS A 253 22.51 3.94 5.09
C CYS A 253 21.69 3.03 4.15
N TRP A 254 22.14 1.79 3.98
CA TRP A 254 21.64 0.89 2.95
C TRP A 254 20.86 -0.28 3.53
N ASP A 255 19.75 -0.63 2.89
CA ASP A 255 19.19 -1.97 2.84
C ASP A 255 19.46 -2.55 1.46
N ILE A 256 20.11 -3.72 1.40
CA ILE A 256 20.64 -4.27 0.14
C ILE A 256 19.67 -5.30 -0.39
N GLY A 257 19.00 -4.96 -1.49
CA GLY A 257 18.15 -5.87 -2.25
C GLY A 257 18.92 -6.75 -3.24
N GLY A 258 18.19 -7.49 -4.03
CA GLY A 258 18.77 -8.34 -5.07
C GLY A 258 18.72 -7.70 -6.47
N THR A 259 19.45 -8.31 -7.40
CA THR A 259 19.59 -7.81 -8.79
C THR A 259 18.52 -8.31 -9.76
N SER A 260 17.63 -9.19 -9.31
CA SER A 260 16.54 -9.73 -10.13
C SER A 260 15.30 -8.85 -10.05
N SER A 261 14.51 -8.75 -11.12
CA SER A 261 13.23 -8.02 -11.13
C SER A 261 12.17 -8.54 -10.15
N LYS A 262 12.41 -9.68 -9.52
CA LYS A 262 11.57 -10.28 -8.47
C LYS A 262 12.21 -10.23 -7.08
N SER A 263 13.40 -9.62 -6.98
CA SER A 263 14.12 -9.49 -5.71
C SER A 263 13.62 -8.29 -4.93
N ASP A 264 13.99 -8.26 -3.66
CA ASP A 264 13.78 -7.13 -2.77
C ASP A 264 14.44 -5.85 -3.31
N ALA A 265 13.86 -4.69 -3.03
CA ALA A 265 14.41 -3.42 -3.42
C ALA A 265 15.71 -3.10 -2.64
N THR A 266 16.64 -2.39 -3.28
CA THR A 266 17.71 -1.70 -2.55
C THR A 266 17.20 -0.33 -2.14
N ALA A 267 17.26 -0.03 -0.83
CA ALA A 267 16.87 1.26 -0.26
C ALA A 267 18.07 1.97 0.36
N ILE A 268 18.18 3.29 0.14
CA ILE A 268 19.29 4.10 0.68
C ILE A 268 18.74 5.40 1.28
N TRP A 269 19.07 5.65 2.54
CA TRP A 269 18.81 6.93 3.18
C TRP A 269 20.08 7.76 3.30
N ILE A 270 20.03 9.02 2.86
CA ILE A 270 21.12 9.98 2.98
C ILE A 270 20.88 10.85 4.19
N VAL A 271 21.83 10.84 5.13
CA VAL A 271 21.68 11.54 6.40
C VAL A 271 22.95 12.28 6.83
N GLN A 272 22.76 13.26 7.70
CA GLN A 272 23.83 13.91 8.48
C GLN A 272 23.51 13.85 9.96
N PHE A 273 24.53 13.64 10.78
CA PHE A 273 24.45 13.66 12.23
C PHE A 273 25.06 14.95 12.76
N ILE A 274 24.24 15.84 13.33
CA ILE A 274 24.66 17.14 13.82
C ILE A 274 24.35 17.26 15.32
N GLY A 275 25.29 16.88 16.16
CA GLY A 275 25.02 16.72 17.58
C GLY A 275 23.88 15.73 17.83
N PRO A 276 22.80 16.11 18.54
CA PRO A 276 21.63 15.24 18.73
C PRO A 276 20.76 15.13 17.47
N GLU A 277 20.77 16.14 16.59
CA GLU A 277 19.92 16.24 15.41
C GLU A 277 20.35 15.25 14.32
N VAL A 278 19.37 14.68 13.62
CA VAL A 278 19.57 13.87 12.41
C VAL A 278 18.86 14.59 11.27
N ARG A 279 19.61 15.03 10.28
CA ARG A 279 19.07 15.58 9.04
C ARG A 279 18.97 14.48 8.00
N VAL A 280 17.77 14.17 7.56
CA VAL A 280 17.51 13.24 6.48
C VAL A 280 17.37 14.05 5.21
N LEU A 281 18.38 13.93 4.34
CA LEU A 281 18.55 14.79 3.17
C LEU A 281 17.88 14.20 1.94
N ASP A 282 17.92 12.87 1.77
CA ASP A 282 17.46 12.22 0.56
C ASP A 282 17.06 10.76 0.80
N TYR A 283 16.33 10.19 -0.15
CA TYR A 283 15.93 8.78 -0.19
C TYR A 283 15.97 8.24 -1.61
N TYR A 284 16.53 7.05 -1.76
CA TYR A 284 16.57 6.31 -3.00
C TYR A 284 16.06 4.89 -2.79
N GLU A 285 15.30 4.39 -3.75
CA GLU A 285 14.86 3.00 -3.80
C GLU A 285 14.84 2.51 -5.24
N ALA A 286 15.31 1.28 -5.48
CA ALA A 286 15.24 0.66 -6.78
C ALA A 286 15.18 -0.87 -6.68
N VAL A 287 14.39 -1.50 -7.54
CA VAL A 287 14.23 -2.95 -7.66
C VAL A 287 15.02 -3.47 -8.84
N GLY A 288 15.74 -4.59 -8.64
CA GLY A 288 16.37 -5.34 -9.74
C GLY A 288 17.46 -4.61 -10.50
N GLN A 289 18.06 -3.57 -9.91
CA GLN A 289 19.14 -2.83 -10.54
C GLN A 289 20.52 -3.42 -10.20
N PRO A 290 21.47 -3.37 -11.13
CA PRO A 290 22.85 -3.73 -10.84
C PRO A 290 23.46 -2.75 -9.83
N PHE A 291 24.43 -3.21 -9.06
CA PHE A 291 25.04 -2.40 -7.98
C PHE A 291 25.66 -1.09 -8.48
N GLU A 292 26.15 -1.10 -9.74
CA GLU A 292 26.66 0.08 -10.43
C GLU A 292 25.62 1.22 -10.53
N ALA A 293 24.35 0.90 -10.74
CA ALA A 293 23.29 1.89 -10.84
C ALA A 293 23.11 2.69 -9.52
N HIS A 294 23.24 2.02 -8.38
CA HIS A 294 23.16 2.66 -7.06
C HIS A 294 24.37 3.58 -6.83
N VAL A 295 25.57 3.16 -7.21
CA VAL A 295 26.80 3.99 -7.14
C VAL A 295 26.67 5.22 -8.05
N ASN A 296 26.17 5.03 -9.26
CA ASN A 296 25.96 6.13 -10.19
C ASN A 296 24.93 7.13 -9.68
N TRP A 297 23.88 6.66 -8.98
CA TRP A 297 22.92 7.54 -8.34
C TRP A 297 23.58 8.39 -7.23
N LEU A 298 24.42 7.81 -6.37
CA LEU A 298 25.14 8.56 -5.35
C LEU A 298 26.01 9.66 -5.96
N ARG A 299 26.74 9.35 -7.03
CA ARG A 299 27.60 10.32 -7.72
C ARG A 299 26.80 11.42 -8.42
N ALA A 300 25.69 11.06 -9.06
CA ALA A 300 24.83 12.02 -9.76
C ALA A 300 24.12 13.03 -8.83
N ASN A 301 24.06 12.72 -7.53
CA ASN A 301 23.43 13.57 -6.52
C ASN A 301 24.45 14.18 -5.53
N ASP A 302 25.73 14.25 -5.90
CA ASP A 302 26.83 14.84 -5.11
C ASP A 302 27.06 14.16 -3.76
N TYR A 303 26.91 12.80 -3.71
CA TYR A 303 27.14 11.99 -2.50
C TYR A 303 28.37 11.07 -2.63
N GLU A 304 29.32 11.37 -3.50
CA GLU A 304 30.54 10.58 -3.73
C GLU A 304 31.45 10.49 -2.49
N GLU A 305 31.37 11.46 -1.56
CA GLU A 305 32.12 11.46 -0.30
C GLU A 305 31.33 10.83 0.86
N ALA A 306 30.13 10.28 0.61
CA ALA A 306 29.32 9.72 1.67
C ALA A 306 29.96 8.46 2.26
N VAL A 307 29.87 8.31 3.59
CA VAL A 307 30.20 7.07 4.28
C VAL A 307 29.03 6.09 4.06
N CYS A 308 29.27 5.00 3.35
CA CYS A 308 28.28 3.95 3.13
C CYS A 308 28.16 3.06 4.37
N VAL A 309 27.02 3.11 5.02
CA VAL A 309 26.70 2.28 6.19
C VAL A 309 25.88 1.07 5.73
N LEU A 310 26.48 -0.12 5.84
CA LEU A 310 25.85 -1.38 5.39
C LEU A 310 25.40 -2.22 6.58
N PRO A 311 24.39 -3.09 6.40
CA PRO A 311 24.06 -4.13 7.36
C PRO A 311 25.22 -5.15 7.45
N HIS A 312 25.20 -5.98 8.48
CA HIS A 312 26.26 -6.97 8.74
C HIS A 312 26.47 -7.99 7.60
N ASP A 313 25.45 -8.24 6.82
CA ASP A 313 25.47 -9.15 5.65
C ASP A 313 26.02 -8.50 4.37
N GLY A 314 26.31 -7.21 4.38
CA GLY A 314 27.06 -6.55 3.30
C GLY A 314 28.44 -7.16 3.01
N ARG A 315 28.89 -8.14 3.85
CA ARG A 315 30.06 -9.00 3.62
C ARG A 315 29.73 -10.31 2.90
N LYS A 316 28.47 -10.68 2.73
CA LYS A 316 28.11 -11.92 2.04
C LYS A 316 28.40 -11.77 0.55
N HIS A 317 28.94 -12.84 -0.06
CA HIS A 317 29.11 -12.88 -1.50
C HIS A 317 27.75 -12.90 -2.20
N ASP A 318 27.57 -12.04 -3.19
CA ASP A 318 26.50 -12.21 -4.14
C ASP A 318 26.76 -13.48 -4.96
N SER A 319 25.75 -14.33 -5.07
CA SER A 319 25.85 -15.60 -5.83
C SER A 319 26.09 -15.39 -7.34
N VAL A 320 25.82 -14.17 -7.85
CA VAL A 320 25.95 -13.82 -9.27
C VAL A 320 27.31 -13.20 -9.61
N TYR A 321 27.89 -12.37 -8.74
CA TYR A 321 29.05 -11.55 -9.06
C TYR A 321 30.36 -11.92 -8.35
N ALA A 322 30.37 -12.89 -7.46
CA ALA A 322 31.55 -13.27 -6.65
C ALA A 322 32.22 -12.11 -5.85
N VAL A 323 31.55 -10.94 -5.77
CA VAL A 323 32.03 -9.70 -5.14
C VAL A 323 31.04 -9.33 -4.03
N THR A 324 31.54 -8.87 -2.89
CA THR A 324 30.66 -8.41 -1.81
C THR A 324 30.25 -6.96 -2.02
N PRO A 325 29.03 -6.53 -1.61
CA PRO A 325 28.63 -5.13 -1.63
C PRO A 325 29.68 -4.19 -1.03
N MET A 326 30.28 -4.61 0.09
CA MET A 326 31.34 -3.86 0.75
C MET A 326 32.59 -3.69 -0.14
N SER A 327 33.05 -4.77 -0.80
CA SER A 327 34.25 -4.68 -1.67
C SER A 327 33.98 -3.81 -2.90
N TYR A 328 32.80 -3.94 -3.48
CA TYR A 328 32.39 -3.12 -4.64
C TYR A 328 32.39 -1.62 -4.32
N LEU A 329 31.77 -1.22 -3.21
CA LEU A 329 31.74 0.18 -2.79
C LEU A 329 33.14 0.73 -2.49
N ARG A 330 34.01 -0.08 -1.87
CA ARG A 330 35.40 0.32 -1.62
C ARG A 330 36.21 0.50 -2.90
N GLU A 331 36.05 -0.41 -3.86
CA GLU A 331 36.66 -0.27 -5.19
C GLU A 331 36.11 0.95 -5.95
N ALA A 332 34.86 1.30 -5.73
CA ALA A 332 34.26 2.52 -6.28
C ALA A 332 34.72 3.82 -5.55
N GLY A 333 35.54 3.72 -4.49
CA GLY A 333 36.16 4.83 -3.77
C GLY A 333 35.41 5.28 -2.50
N PHE A 334 34.34 4.60 -2.09
CA PHE A 334 33.59 4.96 -0.89
C PHE A 334 34.21 4.43 0.39
N VAL A 335 34.08 5.21 1.47
CA VAL A 335 34.31 4.72 2.82
C VAL A 335 33.11 3.85 3.23
N VAL A 336 33.38 2.64 3.76
CA VAL A 336 32.32 1.70 4.08
C VAL A 336 32.43 1.25 5.54
N ASP A 337 31.36 1.49 6.29
CA ASP A 337 31.17 1.01 7.66
C ASP A 337 30.10 -0.10 7.70
N LEU A 338 30.25 -1.02 8.64
CA LEU A 338 29.33 -2.12 8.83
C LEU A 338 28.69 -2.04 10.22
N VAL A 339 27.37 -2.13 10.25
CA VAL A 339 26.64 -2.28 11.51
C VAL A 339 26.80 -3.70 12.02
N LYS A 340 27.06 -3.86 13.31
CA LYS A 340 27.20 -5.17 13.97
C LYS A 340 25.87 -5.95 13.88
N ASN A 341 25.96 -7.27 13.78
CA ASN A 341 24.79 -8.12 13.83
C ASN A 341 24.07 -7.98 15.19
N GLN A 342 22.80 -7.64 15.15
CA GLN A 342 21.96 -7.44 16.33
C GLN A 342 21.33 -8.75 16.84
N GLY A 343 21.47 -9.85 16.10
CA GLY A 343 20.95 -11.17 16.51
C GLY A 343 19.43 -11.33 16.35
N ALA A 344 18.85 -12.24 17.10
CA ALA A 344 17.42 -12.49 17.10
C ALA A 344 16.63 -11.25 17.58
N GLY A 345 15.54 -10.92 16.88
CA GLY A 345 14.72 -9.74 17.19
C GLY A 345 15.30 -8.40 16.66
N ALA A 346 16.30 -8.44 15.77
CA ALA A 346 16.93 -7.25 15.20
C ALA A 346 15.94 -6.23 14.63
N ALA A 347 14.88 -6.67 13.95
CA ALA A 347 13.87 -5.80 13.39
C ALA A 347 13.14 -4.98 14.48
N LEU A 348 12.71 -5.62 15.56
CA LEU A 348 12.06 -4.91 16.68
C LEU A 348 13.04 -3.96 17.40
N GLN A 349 14.31 -4.35 17.56
CA GLN A 349 15.34 -3.48 18.13
C GLN A 349 15.58 -2.23 17.28
N ARG A 350 15.59 -2.38 15.93
CA ARG A 350 15.68 -1.25 14.98
C ARG A 350 14.45 -0.34 15.08
N ILE A 351 13.25 -0.91 15.18
CA ILE A 351 12.01 -0.17 15.35
C ILE A 351 12.05 0.68 16.62
N ASP A 352 12.46 0.09 17.76
CA ASP A 352 12.54 0.80 19.02
C ASP A 352 13.64 1.86 19.04
N ALA A 353 14.81 1.58 18.43
CA ALA A 353 15.87 2.57 18.26
C ALA A 353 15.40 3.74 17.41
N THR A 354 14.72 3.48 16.31
CA THR A 354 14.16 4.50 15.42
C THR A 354 13.11 5.36 16.13
N ARG A 355 12.20 4.76 16.88
CA ARG A 355 11.18 5.50 17.67
C ARG A 355 11.80 6.44 18.67
N ARG A 356 12.87 6.02 19.36
CA ARG A 356 13.61 6.88 20.29
C ARG A 356 14.33 8.03 19.59
N LEU A 357 14.80 7.80 18.36
CA LEU A 357 15.52 8.80 17.59
C LEU A 357 14.58 9.83 16.90
N PHE A 358 13.34 9.44 16.62
CA PHE A 358 12.37 10.22 15.83
C PHE A 358 12.20 11.68 16.27
N PRO A 359 12.17 12.02 17.58
CA PRO A 359 12.07 13.43 18.01
C PRO A 359 13.22 14.32 17.55
N ALA A 360 14.39 13.74 17.28
CA ALA A 360 15.58 14.45 16.81
C ALA A 360 15.71 14.49 15.28
N ILE A 361 14.80 13.85 14.54
CA ILE A 361 14.89 13.72 13.09
C ILE A 361 14.19 14.89 12.40
N ARG A 362 14.86 15.43 11.37
CA ARG A 362 14.31 16.39 10.41
C ARG A 362 14.42 15.82 9.00
N PHE A 363 13.34 15.88 8.23
CA PHE A 363 13.26 15.36 6.88
C PHE A 363 13.20 16.48 5.85
N ASN A 364 13.98 16.36 4.78
CA ASN A 364 13.75 17.15 3.59
C ASN A 364 12.44 16.71 2.95
N GLU A 365 11.51 17.64 2.71
CA GLU A 365 10.14 17.32 2.31
C GLU A 365 10.06 16.66 0.93
N GLU A 366 10.80 17.17 -0.05
CA GLU A 366 10.70 16.72 -1.43
C GLU A 366 11.45 15.42 -1.67
N THR A 367 12.74 15.39 -1.34
CA THR A 367 13.63 14.29 -1.67
C THR A 367 13.41 13.04 -0.82
N THR A 368 12.82 13.17 0.37
CA THR A 368 12.53 12.02 1.26
C THR A 368 11.09 11.55 1.18
N ARG A 369 10.27 12.07 0.27
CA ARG A 369 8.83 11.79 0.21
C ARG A 369 8.53 10.30 0.11
N GLY A 370 9.12 9.59 -0.86
CA GLY A 370 8.87 8.16 -1.07
C GLY A 370 9.24 7.31 0.14
N GLY A 371 10.39 7.60 0.77
CA GLY A 371 10.81 6.89 1.97
C GLY A 371 9.92 7.19 3.18
N ARG A 372 9.45 8.43 3.37
CA ARG A 372 8.50 8.77 4.44
C ARG A 372 7.14 8.09 4.24
N GLU A 373 6.67 8.01 3.00
CA GLU A 373 5.47 7.25 2.66
C GLU A 373 5.65 5.77 3.05
N ALA A 374 6.77 5.14 2.69
CA ALA A 374 7.07 3.77 3.08
C ALA A 374 7.14 3.60 4.61
N LEU A 375 7.83 4.50 5.34
CA LEU A 375 7.87 4.48 6.81
C LEU A 375 6.48 4.58 7.43
N GLY A 376 5.58 5.38 6.85
CA GLY A 376 4.19 5.51 7.29
C GLY A 376 3.37 4.23 7.10
N TRP A 377 3.77 3.37 6.17
CA TRP A 377 3.14 2.09 5.90
C TRP A 377 3.74 0.91 6.67
N TYR A 378 4.96 1.01 7.18
CA TYR A 378 5.63 -0.07 7.89
C TYR A 378 4.89 -0.46 9.16
N HIS A 379 4.30 -1.65 9.15
CA HIS A 379 3.33 -2.08 10.15
C HIS A 379 3.58 -3.51 10.65
N GLU A 380 2.88 -3.85 11.73
CA GLU A 380 2.89 -5.18 12.30
C GLU A 380 2.00 -6.13 11.51
N LYS A 381 2.55 -7.26 11.10
CA LYS A 381 1.76 -8.40 10.63
C LYS A 381 0.91 -8.94 11.75
N ARG A 382 -0.39 -9.09 11.54
CA ARG A 382 -1.31 -9.62 12.54
C ARG A 382 -1.98 -10.90 12.07
N ASP A 383 -2.07 -11.87 12.96
CA ASP A 383 -2.99 -12.99 12.81
C ASP A 383 -4.39 -12.51 13.25
N GLU A 384 -5.24 -12.21 12.29
CA GLU A 384 -6.61 -11.70 12.53
C GLU A 384 -7.47 -12.72 13.30
N VAL A 385 -7.17 -14.03 13.19
CA VAL A 385 -7.93 -15.10 13.85
C VAL A 385 -7.58 -15.18 15.33
N ARG A 386 -6.29 -14.99 15.65
CA ARG A 386 -5.76 -15.10 17.01
C ARG A 386 -5.57 -13.77 17.71
N GLY A 387 -5.63 -12.66 16.98
CA GLY A 387 -5.42 -11.30 17.51
C GLY A 387 -3.99 -11.03 18.00
N ILE A 388 -3.00 -11.80 17.52
CA ILE A 388 -1.59 -11.67 17.93
C ILE A 388 -0.75 -11.04 16.83
N GLY A 389 0.21 -10.19 17.24
CA GLY A 389 1.25 -9.65 16.36
C GLY A 389 2.29 -10.73 16.02
N LEU A 390 2.68 -10.80 14.74
CA LEU A 390 3.68 -11.73 14.21
C LEU A 390 5.01 -11.03 13.89
N GLY A 391 5.20 -9.79 14.34
CA GLY A 391 6.33 -8.95 13.97
C GLY A 391 6.06 -8.11 12.72
N PRO A 392 7.05 -7.38 12.21
CA PRO A 392 6.85 -6.51 11.05
C PRO A 392 6.47 -7.30 9.79
N GLU A 393 5.51 -6.76 9.01
CA GLU A 393 5.17 -7.29 7.69
C GLU A 393 6.33 -7.03 6.73
N HIS A 394 6.67 -8.06 5.94
CA HIS A 394 7.69 -7.93 4.90
C HIS A 394 6.99 -7.60 3.56
N ASP A 395 6.84 -6.33 3.30
CA ASP A 395 6.26 -5.77 2.07
C ASP A 395 7.18 -4.66 1.51
N PHE A 396 6.69 -3.90 0.54
CA PHE A 396 7.43 -2.79 -0.06
C PHE A 396 7.94 -1.76 0.97
N SER A 397 7.28 -1.60 2.11
CA SER A 397 7.64 -0.64 3.16
C SER A 397 8.83 -1.10 4.01
N SER A 398 9.10 -2.40 4.03
CA SER A 398 10.14 -2.98 4.87
C SER A 398 11.55 -2.53 4.46
N HIS A 399 11.82 -2.34 3.15
CA HIS A 399 13.14 -1.96 2.67
C HIS A 399 13.55 -0.56 3.16
N ALA A 400 12.64 0.41 3.01
CA ALA A 400 12.86 1.76 3.54
C ALA A 400 13.03 1.75 5.06
N ALA A 401 12.22 0.96 5.77
CA ALA A 401 12.25 0.87 7.23
C ALA A 401 13.52 0.18 7.75
N ASP A 402 13.99 -0.88 7.09
CA ASP A 402 15.22 -1.58 7.45
C ASP A 402 16.45 -0.71 7.23
N ALA A 403 16.54 -0.02 6.10
CA ALA A 403 17.58 0.98 5.85
C ALA A 403 17.54 2.12 6.87
N PHE A 404 16.33 2.61 7.23
CA PHE A 404 16.17 3.66 8.23
C PHE A 404 16.51 3.19 9.64
N GLY A 405 16.23 1.94 9.94
CA GLY A 405 16.63 1.30 11.20
C GLY A 405 18.17 1.28 11.39
N LEU A 406 18.94 1.17 10.31
CA LEU A 406 20.39 1.29 10.38
C LEU A 406 20.84 2.71 10.74
N VAL A 407 20.14 3.77 10.31
CA VAL A 407 20.43 5.14 10.73
C VAL A 407 20.40 5.24 12.27
N ALA A 408 19.34 4.67 12.88
CA ALA A 408 19.16 4.75 14.32
C ALA A 408 20.20 3.94 15.09
N VAL A 409 20.48 2.72 14.63
CA VAL A 409 21.48 1.84 15.29
C VAL A 409 22.89 2.39 15.12
N TYR A 410 23.23 2.90 13.95
CA TYR A 410 24.55 3.49 13.68
C TYR A 410 24.79 4.75 14.53
N LYS A 411 23.78 5.63 14.62
CA LYS A 411 23.84 6.81 15.50
C LYS A 411 24.05 6.42 16.98
N ALA A 412 23.33 5.41 17.45
CA ALA A 412 23.49 4.92 18.83
C ALA A 412 24.91 4.37 19.08
N GLY A 413 25.51 3.68 18.09
CA GLY A 413 26.89 3.20 18.17
C GLY A 413 27.91 4.33 18.25
N MET A 414 27.72 5.42 17.50
CA MET A 414 28.62 6.59 17.56
C MET A 414 28.68 7.21 18.95
N VAL A 415 27.55 7.26 19.67
CA VAL A 415 27.48 7.86 21.01
C VAL A 415 28.18 6.96 22.05
N SER A 416 28.18 5.63 21.86
CA SER A 416 28.83 4.70 22.78
C SER A 416 30.36 4.64 22.62
N ASP A 417 30.86 4.97 21.44
CA ASP A 417 32.31 4.98 21.13
C ASP A 417 32.98 6.35 21.39
N ASP A 418 32.22 7.35 21.86
CA ASP A 418 32.77 8.68 22.19
C ASP A 418 33.75 8.53 23.36
N GLU A 419 35.01 8.83 23.13
CA GLU A 419 36.13 8.75 24.12
C GLU A 419 35.91 9.55 25.42
N TRP A 420 34.84 10.37 25.45
CA TRP A 420 34.44 11.12 26.67
C TRP A 420 33.83 10.22 27.76
N SER A 421 33.47 8.99 27.47
CA SER A 421 33.01 8.03 28.48
C SER A 421 34.13 7.31 29.22
N SER A 422 35.36 7.43 28.74
CA SER A 422 36.53 6.86 29.43
C SER A 422 36.97 7.75 30.57
N PRO A 423 36.99 7.29 31.81
CA PRO A 423 37.48 8.13 32.91
C PRO A 423 38.93 8.52 32.66
N LEU A 424 39.21 9.83 32.73
CA LEU A 424 40.53 10.41 32.59
C LEU A 424 41.47 9.68 33.62
N ARG A 425 42.32 8.80 33.15
CA ARG A 425 43.40 8.17 33.97
C ARG A 425 44.49 9.23 34.17
N ARG A 426 44.42 9.94 35.29
CA ARG A 426 45.53 10.81 35.73
C ARG A 426 46.68 9.89 36.17
N ASN A 427 47.77 9.99 35.45
CA ASN A 427 49.00 9.29 35.84
C ASN A 427 49.68 10.17 36.91
N LEU A 428 49.49 9.83 38.21
CA LEU A 428 50.07 10.54 39.35
C LEU A 428 51.47 10.04 39.68
N LYS A 429 52.23 9.49 38.72
CA LYS A 429 53.65 9.20 38.93
C LYS A 429 54.45 10.50 38.85
N GLY A 430 54.81 11.04 39.98
CA GLY A 430 55.75 12.17 40.06
C GLY A 430 55.45 13.25 41.10
N ILE A 431 54.62 12.97 42.11
CA ILE A 431 54.53 13.86 43.30
C ILE A 431 54.98 13.03 44.48
N ALA A 432 56.28 13.12 44.80
CA ALA A 432 56.89 12.83 46.07
C ALA A 432 57.47 14.12 46.63
#